data_bc609a4eccfa07111ea529e05083626b
#
_entry.id   bc609a4eccfa07111ea529e05083626b
#
_cell.length_a   1.000
_cell.length_b   1.000
_cell.length_c   1.000
_cell.angle_alpha   90.00
_cell.angle_beta   90.00
_cell.angle_gamma   90.00
#
_symmetry.space_group_name_H-M   'P 1'
#
loop_
_entity.id
_entity.type
_entity.pdbx_description
1 polymer ?
#
loop_
_entity_poly.entity_id
_entity_poly.type
_entity_poly.pdbx_seq_one_letter_code
_entity_poly.pdbx_strand_id
1 'polypeptide(L)'
;MRLMWPFKSRNGNHRNGDDCHSERLNGFTGDACPDFLCVGAQKAGTSWLYRQLERHPDFWMPPVKELHYFDQLNKTKQFHPPRNGDERDASFLESMEDLRGRFYLDLDSYGRLFCHKGTLLSGDISPAYSTLSDEIIERVVDRFPNLKVVFLARDPVERAWSQLSMGVRLGMISPFDATDAEEVIQNLLNPGVLVRSHPSKTVARWKRYVSPEQFRVYFFDDLKENPTELRRSILLFLGGDPNKASGGTKPHDNSDAGRDKLRLTANVRDRMARFFEQELKACALELGERAKTWPARYGFSLLLFLWDMVDDSIDLFFWCDWIS
;
A
#
# COMPACT_ATOMS: atom_id res chain seq x y z
N MET A 1 3.17 -53.33 -24.88
CA MET A 1 1.75 -53.42 -24.60
C MET A 1 1.25 -52.02 -24.33
N ARG A 2 0.74 -51.33 -25.35
CA ARG A 2 0.28 -49.92 -25.30
C ARG A 2 -1.21 -49.97 -24.96
N LEU A 3 -1.62 -49.38 -23.88
CA LEU A 3 -3.02 -49.09 -23.56
C LEU A 3 -3.37 -47.66 -24.02
N MET A 4 -4.07 -47.61 -25.12
CA MET A 4 -4.75 -46.40 -25.62
C MET A 4 -6.04 -46.17 -24.81
N TRP A 5 -6.22 -44.95 -24.31
CA TRP A 5 -7.49 -44.47 -23.81
C TRP A 5 -8.15 -43.57 -24.85
N PRO A 6 -9.48 -43.69 -25.08
CA PRO A 6 -10.15 -42.93 -26.12
C PRO A 6 -10.51 -41.53 -25.66
N PHE A 7 -10.10 -40.56 -26.47
CA PHE A 7 -10.58 -39.17 -26.39
C PHE A 7 -12.07 -39.14 -26.77
N LYS A 8 -12.93 -38.77 -25.83
CA LYS A 8 -14.27 -38.27 -26.15
C LYS A 8 -14.17 -36.77 -26.43
N SER A 9 -14.39 -36.39 -27.68
CA SER A 9 -14.63 -35.03 -28.10
C SER A 9 -15.96 -34.55 -27.48
N ARG A 10 -15.90 -33.61 -26.55
CA ARG A 10 -17.03 -32.77 -26.18
C ARG A 10 -17.00 -31.55 -27.09
N ASN A 11 -17.92 -31.45 -28.01
CA ASN A 11 -18.33 -30.23 -28.67
C ASN A 11 -18.84 -29.27 -27.57
N GLY A 12 -17.98 -28.35 -27.12
CA GLY A 12 -18.35 -27.23 -26.28
C GLY A 12 -18.54 -26.03 -27.20
N ASN A 13 -19.78 -25.61 -27.40
CA ASN A 13 -20.09 -24.29 -27.93
C ASN A 13 -19.25 -23.25 -27.17
N HIS A 14 -18.34 -22.60 -27.88
CA HIS A 14 -17.78 -21.31 -27.44
C HIS A 14 -18.95 -20.31 -27.40
N ARG A 15 -19.57 -20.17 -26.25
CA ARG A 15 -20.30 -18.96 -25.92
C ARG A 15 -19.22 -17.90 -25.65
N ASN A 16 -19.20 -16.90 -26.52
CA ASN A 16 -18.42 -15.69 -26.32
C ASN A 16 -18.73 -15.16 -24.92
N GLY A 17 -17.69 -15.04 -24.08
CA GLY A 17 -17.77 -14.53 -22.70
C GLY A 17 -17.97 -13.03 -22.61
N ASP A 18 -18.63 -12.41 -23.61
CA ASP A 18 -18.91 -10.97 -23.66
C ASP A 18 -20.28 -10.58 -23.08
N ASP A 19 -21.06 -11.54 -22.64
CA ASP A 19 -22.35 -11.30 -21.97
C ASP A 19 -22.22 -11.43 -20.43
N CYS A 20 -21.35 -10.62 -19.85
CA CYS A 20 -21.40 -10.36 -18.43
C CYS A 20 -22.56 -9.39 -18.16
N HIS A 21 -23.78 -9.93 -18.04
CA HIS A 21 -24.94 -9.24 -17.48
C HIS A 21 -25.26 -7.84 -18.03
N SER A 22 -25.29 -7.66 -19.36
CA SER A 22 -25.73 -6.42 -20.00
C SER A 22 -27.20 -6.06 -19.68
N GLU A 23 -27.97 -6.99 -19.16
CA GLU A 23 -29.40 -6.76 -18.89
C GLU A 23 -29.76 -6.21 -17.52
N ARG A 24 -28.80 -6.10 -16.55
CA ARG A 24 -29.09 -5.48 -15.23
C ARG A 24 -28.37 -4.17 -14.97
N LEU A 25 -27.54 -3.68 -15.88
CA LEU A 25 -26.78 -2.44 -15.72
C LEU A 25 -27.31 -1.27 -16.58
N ASN A 26 -28.55 -1.34 -17.04
CA ASN A 26 -29.19 -0.22 -17.72
C ASN A 26 -29.41 0.96 -16.76
N GLY A 27 -28.35 1.73 -16.51
CA GLY A 27 -28.35 2.92 -15.67
C GLY A 27 -26.98 3.43 -15.22
N PHE A 28 -25.92 2.65 -15.35
CA PHE A 28 -24.58 3.07 -14.93
C PHE A 28 -23.67 3.38 -16.12
N THR A 29 -23.60 4.65 -16.51
CA THR A 29 -22.70 5.20 -17.54
C THR A 29 -21.36 5.67 -16.95
N GLY A 30 -20.98 5.23 -15.76
CA GLY A 30 -19.67 5.51 -15.18
C GLY A 30 -18.68 4.39 -15.50
N ASP A 31 -17.50 4.74 -16.00
CA ASP A 31 -16.39 3.79 -16.17
C ASP A 31 -16.13 3.07 -14.84
N ALA A 32 -16.29 1.75 -14.85
CA ALA A 32 -15.97 0.92 -13.69
C ALA A 32 -14.47 1.01 -13.41
N CYS A 33 -14.08 1.72 -12.36
CA CYS A 33 -12.69 1.92 -11.98
C CYS A 33 -12.55 2.19 -10.46
N PRO A 34 -11.39 1.93 -9.87
CA PRO A 34 -11.12 2.39 -8.53
C PRO A 34 -11.03 3.92 -8.51
N ASP A 35 -11.55 4.56 -7.46
CA ASP A 35 -11.40 6.01 -7.25
C ASP A 35 -10.05 6.32 -6.60
N PHE A 36 -9.49 5.37 -5.85
CA PHE A 36 -8.22 5.55 -5.19
C PHE A 36 -7.43 4.24 -4.97
N LEU A 37 -6.12 4.39 -4.78
CA LEU A 37 -5.23 3.37 -4.23
C LEU A 37 -4.58 3.90 -2.94
N CYS A 38 -4.49 3.05 -1.90
CA CYS A 38 -3.56 3.27 -0.80
C CYS A 38 -2.38 2.30 -0.96
N VAL A 39 -1.26 2.84 -1.42
CA VAL A 39 -0.11 2.08 -1.88
C VAL A 39 0.93 1.79 -0.80
N GLY A 40 0.65 2.13 0.43
CA GLY A 40 1.58 1.89 1.56
C GLY A 40 1.40 2.90 2.69
N ALA A 41 2.32 2.84 3.67
CA ALA A 41 3.31 1.80 3.86
C ALA A 41 2.74 0.67 4.71
N GLN A 42 3.26 -0.55 4.53
CA GLN A 42 2.96 -1.63 5.46
C GLN A 42 3.36 -1.22 6.89
N LYS A 43 2.50 -1.47 7.88
CA LYS A 43 2.68 -1.08 9.30
C LYS A 43 2.53 0.42 9.59
N ALA A 44 1.91 1.18 8.68
CA ALA A 44 1.67 2.62 8.83
C ALA A 44 0.17 2.98 9.00
N GLY A 45 -0.68 2.04 9.40
CA GLY A 45 -2.09 2.34 9.69
C GLY A 45 -3.08 2.02 8.56
N THR A 46 -2.68 1.32 7.51
CA THR A 46 -3.56 0.97 6.37
C THR A 46 -4.79 0.14 6.78
N SER A 47 -4.69 -0.71 7.82
CA SER A 47 -5.86 -1.43 8.36
C SER A 47 -6.82 -0.53 9.14
N TRP A 48 -6.30 0.53 9.77
CA TRP A 48 -7.14 1.57 10.35
C TRP A 48 -7.89 2.32 9.25
N LEU A 49 -7.19 2.75 8.19
CA LEU A 49 -7.82 3.45 7.07
C LEU A 49 -8.92 2.60 6.44
N TYR A 50 -8.65 1.32 6.14
CA TYR A 50 -9.66 0.42 5.57
C TYR A 50 -10.94 0.40 6.41
N ARG A 51 -10.83 0.23 7.73
CA ARG A 51 -12.00 0.21 8.64
C ARG A 51 -12.73 1.55 8.71
N GLN A 52 -12.01 2.68 8.58
CA GLN A 52 -12.65 4.00 8.56
C GLN A 52 -13.49 4.20 7.30
N LEU A 53 -13.01 3.72 6.15
CA LEU A 53 -13.71 3.83 4.87
C LEU A 53 -14.82 2.79 4.73
N GLU A 54 -14.58 1.54 5.12
CA GLU A 54 -15.57 0.44 5.07
C GLU A 54 -16.89 0.79 5.76
N ARG A 55 -16.83 1.58 6.82
CA ARG A 55 -18.00 1.98 7.62
C ARG A 55 -18.52 3.38 7.29
N HIS A 56 -17.95 4.02 6.27
CA HIS A 56 -18.38 5.35 5.87
C HIS A 56 -19.44 5.28 4.77
N PRO A 57 -20.58 6.00 4.89
CA PRO A 57 -21.71 5.86 3.96
C PRO A 57 -21.41 6.26 2.52
N ASP A 58 -20.36 7.04 2.27
CA ASP A 58 -19.94 7.42 0.91
C ASP A 58 -19.03 6.38 0.25
N PHE A 59 -18.65 5.32 0.97
CA PHE A 59 -17.69 4.35 0.47
C PHE A 59 -18.29 2.94 0.46
N TRP A 60 -17.95 2.19 -0.57
CA TRP A 60 -18.01 0.74 -0.58
C TRP A 60 -16.58 0.22 -0.72
N MET A 61 -16.11 -0.52 0.24
CA MET A 61 -14.77 -1.13 0.18
C MET A 61 -14.88 -2.59 -0.26
N PRO A 62 -13.96 -3.06 -1.13
CA PRO A 62 -13.88 -4.48 -1.44
C PRO A 62 -13.91 -5.33 -0.16
N PRO A 63 -14.64 -6.46 -0.13
CA PRO A 63 -14.79 -7.29 1.07
C PRO A 63 -13.47 -7.93 1.54
N VAL A 64 -12.43 -7.81 0.74
CA VAL A 64 -11.07 -8.28 1.03
C VAL A 64 -10.13 -7.10 1.04
N LYS A 65 -9.49 -6.88 2.18
CA LYS A 65 -8.38 -5.93 2.28
C LYS A 65 -7.13 -6.53 1.63
N GLU A 66 -6.37 -5.67 0.93
CA GLU A 66 -5.13 -6.03 0.22
C GLU A 66 -5.40 -7.00 -0.93
N LEU A 67 -5.91 -6.48 -2.04
CA LEU A 67 -6.20 -7.26 -3.23
C LEU A 67 -4.94 -7.91 -3.81
N HIS A 68 -3.78 -7.28 -3.66
CA HIS A 68 -2.50 -7.82 -4.14
C HIS A 68 -2.48 -8.16 -5.64
N TYR A 69 -3.30 -7.47 -6.43
CA TYR A 69 -3.41 -7.79 -7.84
C TYR A 69 -2.16 -7.41 -8.62
N PHE A 70 -1.58 -6.22 -8.37
CA PHE A 70 -0.43 -5.73 -9.12
C PHE A 70 0.91 -6.32 -8.69
N ASP A 71 1.03 -6.81 -7.47
CA ASP A 71 2.28 -7.33 -6.91
C ASP A 71 2.34 -8.86 -6.81
N GLN A 72 1.23 -9.54 -7.09
CA GLN A 72 1.12 -11.00 -6.98
C GLN A 72 0.36 -11.63 -8.14
N LEU A 73 0.65 -11.21 -9.36
CA LEU A 73 0.16 -11.92 -10.55
C LEU A 73 0.56 -13.40 -10.45
N ASN A 74 -0.37 -14.31 -10.72
CA ASN A 74 -0.21 -15.78 -10.67
C ASN A 74 -0.20 -16.42 -9.27
N LYS A 75 -0.48 -15.70 -8.21
CA LYS A 75 -0.65 -16.31 -6.89
C LYS A 75 -2.12 -16.50 -6.59
N THR A 76 -2.55 -17.73 -6.57
CA THR A 76 -3.88 -18.12 -6.08
C THR A 76 -3.91 -17.95 -4.55
N LYS A 77 -4.54 -16.91 -4.07
CA LYS A 77 -4.88 -16.75 -2.66
C LYS A 77 -6.36 -17.06 -2.53
N GLN A 78 -6.72 -18.05 -1.75
CA GLN A 78 -8.12 -18.30 -1.44
C GLN A 78 -8.65 -17.14 -0.60
N PHE A 79 -9.72 -16.52 -1.05
CA PHE A 79 -10.46 -15.56 -0.28
C PHE A 79 -11.57 -16.29 0.46
N HIS A 80 -11.68 -16.01 1.74
CA HIS A 80 -12.84 -16.45 2.50
C HIS A 80 -13.86 -15.30 2.46
N PRO A 81 -15.11 -15.56 2.06
CA PRO A 81 -16.14 -14.54 2.09
C PRO A 81 -16.28 -13.98 3.52
N PRO A 82 -16.55 -12.68 3.67
CA PRO A 82 -16.85 -12.11 4.97
C PRO A 82 -18.07 -12.81 5.58
N ARG A 83 -18.08 -13.00 6.89
CA ARG A 83 -19.16 -13.72 7.58
C ARG A 83 -20.56 -13.10 7.38
N ASN A 84 -20.61 -11.81 7.06
CA ASN A 84 -21.82 -11.02 6.88
C ASN A 84 -21.85 -10.28 5.53
N GLY A 85 -21.20 -10.85 4.49
CA GLY A 85 -21.19 -10.27 3.14
C GLY A 85 -22.57 -10.32 2.49
N ASP A 86 -22.88 -9.31 1.68
CA ASP A 86 -24.08 -9.27 0.83
C ASP A 86 -23.81 -9.92 -0.55
N GLU A 87 -24.84 -9.93 -1.43
CA GLU A 87 -24.69 -10.47 -2.79
C GLU A 87 -23.64 -9.73 -3.62
N ARG A 88 -23.43 -8.45 -3.36
CA ARG A 88 -22.41 -7.61 -4.00
C ARG A 88 -21.00 -8.07 -3.62
N ASP A 89 -20.79 -8.39 -2.36
CA ASP A 89 -19.52 -8.92 -1.87
C ASP A 89 -19.22 -10.30 -2.48
N ALA A 90 -20.25 -11.17 -2.59
CA ALA A 90 -20.10 -12.48 -3.22
C ALA A 90 -19.73 -12.35 -4.70
N SER A 91 -20.41 -11.49 -5.44
CA SER A 91 -20.13 -11.24 -6.87
C SER A 91 -18.75 -10.64 -7.10
N PHE A 92 -18.28 -9.77 -6.18
CA PHE A 92 -16.92 -9.25 -6.23
C PHE A 92 -15.88 -10.37 -6.06
N LEU A 93 -16.08 -11.27 -5.11
CA LEU A 93 -15.14 -12.37 -4.84
C LEU A 93 -15.04 -13.33 -6.02
N GLU A 94 -16.17 -13.69 -6.66
CA GLU A 94 -16.21 -14.51 -7.86
C GLU A 94 -15.43 -13.85 -9.01
N SER A 95 -15.68 -12.56 -9.27
CA SER A 95 -14.95 -11.80 -10.29
C SER A 95 -13.44 -11.69 -9.99
N MET A 96 -13.06 -11.62 -8.73
CA MET A 96 -11.67 -11.56 -8.30
C MET A 96 -10.94 -12.91 -8.45
N GLU A 97 -11.61 -14.03 -8.22
CA GLU A 97 -11.06 -15.37 -8.45
C GLU A 97 -10.77 -15.60 -9.93
N ASP A 98 -11.69 -15.24 -10.82
CA ASP A 98 -11.50 -15.32 -12.28
C ASP A 98 -10.30 -14.47 -12.74
N LEU A 99 -10.15 -13.27 -12.19
CA LEU A 99 -9.07 -12.37 -12.54
C LEU A 99 -7.70 -12.90 -12.11
N ARG A 100 -7.60 -13.52 -10.96
CA ARG A 100 -6.34 -14.01 -10.39
C ARG A 100 -5.73 -15.21 -11.10
N GLY A 101 -6.51 -15.97 -11.82
CA GLY A 101 -6.02 -17.10 -12.63
C GLY A 101 -5.21 -16.67 -13.85
N ARG A 102 -5.10 -15.35 -14.12
CA ARG A 102 -4.43 -14.84 -15.33
C ARG A 102 -2.95 -14.60 -15.09
N PHE A 103 -2.13 -14.89 -16.11
CA PHE A 103 -0.68 -14.74 -16.08
C PHE A 103 -0.20 -13.36 -16.57
N TYR A 104 -1.09 -12.44 -16.84
CA TYR A 104 -0.80 -11.10 -17.35
C TYR A 104 -1.63 -10.05 -16.62
N LEU A 105 -1.13 -8.82 -16.62
CA LEU A 105 -1.82 -7.68 -16.02
C LEU A 105 -2.99 -7.24 -16.92
N ASP A 106 -4.21 -7.50 -16.47
CA ASP A 106 -5.46 -7.12 -17.11
C ASP A 106 -6.13 -5.99 -16.31
N LEU A 107 -5.80 -4.76 -16.67
CA LEU A 107 -6.30 -3.57 -15.98
C LEU A 107 -7.77 -3.30 -16.24
N ASP A 108 -8.31 -3.74 -17.38
CA ASP A 108 -9.74 -3.60 -17.69
C ASP A 108 -10.58 -4.49 -16.78
N SER A 109 -10.19 -5.74 -16.63
CA SER A 109 -10.87 -6.65 -15.72
C SER A 109 -10.69 -6.23 -14.25
N TYR A 110 -9.51 -5.72 -13.88
CA TYR A 110 -9.31 -5.13 -12.55
C TYR A 110 -10.23 -3.93 -12.32
N GLY A 111 -10.35 -3.03 -13.29
CA GLY A 111 -11.28 -1.90 -13.22
C GLY A 111 -12.72 -2.36 -13.01
N ARG A 112 -13.16 -3.39 -13.75
CA ARG A 112 -14.52 -3.96 -13.64
C ARG A 112 -14.85 -4.50 -12.24
N LEU A 113 -13.88 -4.89 -11.42
CA LEU A 113 -14.14 -5.24 -10.01
C LEU A 113 -14.86 -4.13 -9.25
N PHE A 114 -14.61 -2.88 -9.62
CA PHE A 114 -15.17 -1.71 -8.93
C PHE A 114 -16.55 -1.31 -9.45
N CYS A 115 -17.15 -2.02 -10.43
CA CYS A 115 -18.56 -1.80 -10.82
C CYS A 115 -19.53 -2.08 -9.65
N HIS A 116 -19.12 -2.94 -8.72
CA HIS A 116 -19.90 -3.27 -7.53
C HIS A 116 -20.09 -2.10 -6.56
N LYS A 117 -19.28 -1.02 -6.67
CA LYS A 117 -19.40 0.18 -5.82
C LYS A 117 -20.70 0.97 -6.09
N GLY A 118 -21.29 0.82 -7.26
CA GLY A 118 -22.41 1.67 -7.68
C GLY A 118 -22.00 3.14 -7.75
N THR A 119 -22.73 4.01 -7.06
CA THR A 119 -22.44 5.47 -6.96
C THR A 119 -21.48 5.81 -5.83
N LEU A 120 -21.06 4.83 -5.04
CA LEU A 120 -20.14 5.03 -3.91
C LEU A 120 -18.69 5.14 -4.39
N LEU A 121 -17.85 5.76 -3.57
CA LEU A 121 -16.41 5.75 -3.74
C LEU A 121 -15.83 4.39 -3.34
N SER A 122 -14.81 3.93 -4.06
CA SER A 122 -14.16 2.66 -3.75
C SER A 122 -12.71 2.64 -4.18
N GLY A 123 -11.89 1.81 -3.53
CA GLY A 123 -10.49 1.68 -3.88
C GLY A 123 -9.81 0.47 -3.26
N ASP A 124 -8.57 0.26 -3.63
CA ASP A 124 -7.74 -0.83 -3.14
C ASP A 124 -6.70 -0.31 -2.13
N ILE A 125 -6.65 -0.94 -0.97
CA ILE A 125 -5.67 -0.65 0.09
C ILE A 125 -4.70 -1.81 0.18
N SER A 126 -3.69 -1.81 -0.69
CA SER A 126 -2.64 -2.83 -0.77
C SER A 126 -1.25 -2.23 -0.51
N PRO A 127 -0.75 -2.27 0.73
CA PRO A 127 0.53 -1.65 1.09
C PRO A 127 1.74 -2.20 0.33
N ALA A 128 1.63 -3.37 -0.26
CA ALA A 128 2.67 -3.96 -1.09
C ALA A 128 2.90 -3.18 -2.40
N TYR A 129 1.94 -2.36 -2.83
CA TYR A 129 2.08 -1.50 -4.01
C TYR A 129 3.14 -0.41 -3.85
N SER A 130 3.65 -0.20 -2.63
CA SER A 130 4.85 0.63 -2.38
C SER A 130 6.09 0.14 -3.12
N THR A 131 6.12 -1.13 -3.54
CA THR A 131 7.28 -1.77 -4.17
C THR A 131 7.07 -2.08 -5.66
N LEU A 132 5.99 -1.60 -6.26
CA LEU A 132 5.74 -1.79 -7.70
C LEU A 132 6.84 -1.17 -8.55
N SER A 133 7.09 -1.79 -9.70
CA SER A 133 8.00 -1.23 -10.72
C SER A 133 7.39 0.01 -11.38
N ASP A 134 8.26 0.81 -11.95
CA ASP A 134 7.86 2.00 -12.70
C ASP A 134 6.90 1.65 -13.85
N GLU A 135 7.16 0.57 -14.59
CA GLU A 135 6.30 0.08 -15.67
C GLU A 135 4.87 -0.23 -15.22
N ILE A 136 4.71 -0.90 -14.07
CA ILE A 136 3.38 -1.22 -13.56
C ILE A 136 2.65 0.05 -13.13
N ILE A 137 3.34 0.98 -12.45
CA ILE A 137 2.75 2.24 -12.00
C ILE A 137 2.27 3.05 -13.20
N GLU A 138 3.10 3.22 -14.22
CA GLU A 138 2.78 3.93 -15.46
C GLU A 138 1.51 3.36 -16.09
N ARG A 139 1.47 2.06 -16.32
CA ARG A 139 0.29 1.39 -16.91
C ARG A 139 -0.98 1.56 -16.08
N VAL A 140 -0.87 1.53 -14.75
CA VAL A 140 -2.02 1.72 -13.84
C VAL A 140 -2.53 3.15 -13.92
N VAL A 141 -1.65 4.14 -13.91
CA VAL A 141 -2.00 5.57 -13.95
C VAL A 141 -2.57 5.94 -15.33
N ASP A 142 -1.99 5.44 -16.41
CA ASP A 142 -2.50 5.65 -17.77
C ASP A 142 -3.91 5.08 -17.94
N ARG A 143 -4.16 3.88 -17.37
CA ARG A 143 -5.48 3.24 -17.47
C ARG A 143 -6.53 3.93 -16.58
N PHE A 144 -6.12 4.53 -15.45
CA PHE A 144 -7.00 5.18 -14.49
C PHE A 144 -6.58 6.64 -14.25
N PRO A 145 -6.79 7.55 -15.23
CA PRO A 145 -6.25 8.92 -15.19
C PRO A 145 -6.79 9.78 -14.05
N ASN A 146 -7.93 9.44 -13.46
CA ASN A 146 -8.54 10.15 -12.32
C ASN A 146 -8.21 9.52 -10.97
N LEU A 147 -7.34 8.51 -10.95
CA LEU A 147 -7.01 7.75 -9.75
C LEU A 147 -6.33 8.64 -8.70
N LYS A 148 -6.86 8.65 -7.48
CA LYS A 148 -6.20 9.26 -6.33
C LYS A 148 -5.29 8.25 -5.63
N VAL A 149 -4.10 8.68 -5.24
CA VAL A 149 -3.13 7.81 -4.58
C VAL A 149 -2.82 8.35 -3.19
N VAL A 150 -2.95 7.48 -2.20
CA VAL A 150 -2.65 7.74 -0.79
C VAL A 150 -1.43 6.92 -0.37
N PHE A 151 -0.51 7.56 0.30
CA PHE A 151 0.60 6.90 0.99
C PHE A 151 0.61 7.30 2.46
N LEU A 152 0.43 6.32 3.36
CA LEU A 152 0.59 6.51 4.81
C LEU A 152 2.05 6.29 5.16
N ALA A 153 2.79 7.35 5.42
CA ALA A 153 4.20 7.31 5.79
C ALA A 153 4.37 7.01 7.28
N ARG A 154 5.42 6.30 7.61
CA ARG A 154 5.86 6.05 8.98
C ARG A 154 7.37 6.07 9.04
N ASP A 155 7.90 6.60 10.14
CA ASP A 155 9.32 6.54 10.49
C ASP A 155 9.90 5.14 10.16
N PRO A 156 10.96 5.05 9.33
CA PRO A 156 11.52 3.78 8.87
C PRO A 156 11.92 2.83 9.99
N VAL A 157 12.46 3.34 11.08
CA VAL A 157 12.87 2.56 12.26
C VAL A 157 11.64 1.92 12.93
N GLU A 158 10.63 2.74 13.23
CA GLU A 158 9.38 2.26 13.84
C GLU A 158 8.61 1.31 12.92
N ARG A 159 8.63 1.58 11.62
CA ARG A 159 7.96 0.75 10.62
C ARG A 159 8.61 -0.63 10.54
N ALA A 160 9.95 -0.67 10.39
CA ALA A 160 10.71 -1.90 10.26
C ALA A 160 10.60 -2.75 11.53
N TRP A 161 10.73 -2.15 12.71
CA TRP A 161 10.50 -2.85 13.99
C TRP A 161 9.11 -3.46 14.10
N SER A 162 8.09 -2.70 13.71
CA SER A 162 6.71 -3.20 13.70
C SER A 162 6.51 -4.37 12.73
N GLN A 163 7.24 -4.41 11.62
CA GLN A 163 7.20 -5.52 10.66
C GLN A 163 7.92 -6.76 11.21
N LEU A 164 9.09 -6.61 11.79
CA LEU A 164 9.82 -7.72 12.43
C LEU A 164 8.96 -8.35 13.54
N SER A 165 8.42 -7.52 14.43
CA SER A 165 7.54 -7.96 15.50
C SER A 165 6.30 -8.71 14.99
N MET A 166 5.71 -8.27 13.88
CA MET A 166 4.63 -8.98 13.21
C MET A 166 5.10 -10.30 12.60
N GLY A 167 6.26 -10.29 11.93
CA GLY A 167 6.84 -11.47 11.28
C GLY A 167 7.09 -12.62 12.25
N VAL A 168 7.69 -12.32 13.40
CA VAL A 168 7.91 -13.31 14.48
C VAL A 168 6.58 -13.85 15.01
N ARG A 169 5.63 -12.95 15.34
CA ARG A 169 4.31 -13.34 15.86
C ARG A 169 3.53 -14.25 14.91
N LEU A 170 3.66 -14.05 13.60
CA LEU A 170 2.97 -14.84 12.58
C LEU A 170 3.78 -16.05 12.09
N GLY A 171 4.96 -16.30 12.67
CA GLY A 171 5.84 -17.41 12.25
C GLY A 171 6.47 -17.22 10.85
N MET A 172 6.43 -16.01 10.29
CA MET A 172 7.05 -15.68 9.00
C MET A 172 8.55 -15.38 9.12
N ILE A 173 8.99 -15.04 10.32
CA ILE A 173 10.39 -14.83 10.72
C ILE A 173 10.63 -15.74 11.92
N SER A 174 11.71 -16.50 11.90
CA SER A 174 12.13 -17.32 13.04
C SER A 174 12.36 -16.43 14.26
N PRO A 175 12.04 -16.91 15.48
CA PRO A 175 12.38 -16.19 16.70
C PRO A 175 13.87 -15.86 16.74
N PHE A 176 14.20 -14.66 17.20
CA PHE A 176 15.56 -14.16 17.36
C PHE A 176 15.69 -13.36 18.66
N ASP A 177 16.92 -13.11 19.13
CA ASP A 177 17.13 -12.24 20.27
C ASP A 177 16.88 -10.76 19.91
N ALA A 178 15.72 -10.27 20.26
CA ALA A 178 15.30 -8.91 20.00
C ALA A 178 16.06 -7.86 20.84
N THR A 179 16.97 -8.28 21.75
CA THR A 179 17.87 -7.41 22.53
C THR A 179 19.27 -7.33 21.92
N ASP A 180 19.65 -8.28 21.06
CA ASP A 180 20.88 -8.24 20.27
C ASP A 180 20.69 -7.35 19.03
N ALA A 181 21.41 -6.23 19.01
CA ALA A 181 21.29 -5.24 17.95
C ALA A 181 21.78 -5.75 16.60
N GLU A 182 22.80 -6.61 16.57
CA GLU A 182 23.33 -7.14 15.30
C GLU A 182 22.42 -8.24 14.73
N GLU A 183 21.84 -9.07 15.58
CA GLU A 183 20.86 -10.06 15.13
C GLU A 183 19.59 -9.37 14.57
N VAL A 184 19.17 -8.26 15.17
CA VAL A 184 18.10 -7.42 14.63
C VAL A 184 18.47 -6.86 13.25
N ILE A 185 19.69 -6.34 13.05
CA ILE A 185 20.13 -5.83 11.75
C ILE A 185 20.14 -6.93 10.69
N GLN A 186 20.61 -8.15 11.02
CA GLN A 186 20.55 -9.27 10.09
C GLN A 186 19.10 -9.56 9.65
N ASN A 187 18.15 -9.51 10.56
CA ASN A 187 16.73 -9.69 10.23
C ASN A 187 16.16 -8.51 9.40
N LEU A 188 16.66 -7.28 9.56
CA LEU A 188 16.30 -6.15 8.72
C LEU A 188 16.76 -6.30 7.27
N LEU A 189 17.88 -6.99 7.03
CA LEU A 189 18.39 -7.25 5.68
C LEU A 189 17.52 -8.23 4.89
N ASN A 190 16.55 -8.89 5.52
CA ASN A 190 15.55 -9.68 4.79
C ASN A 190 14.90 -8.81 3.70
N PRO A 191 14.95 -9.23 2.42
CA PRO A 191 14.44 -8.45 1.30
C PRO A 191 12.99 -8.00 1.49
N GLY A 192 12.14 -8.85 2.09
CA GLY A 192 10.74 -8.54 2.37
C GLY A 192 10.55 -7.42 3.42
N VAL A 193 11.54 -7.19 4.29
CA VAL A 193 11.54 -6.09 5.27
C VAL A 193 12.18 -4.85 4.66
N LEU A 194 13.38 -5.00 4.11
CA LEU A 194 14.22 -3.90 3.66
C LEU A 194 13.58 -3.10 2.52
N VAL A 195 13.08 -3.77 1.47
CA VAL A 195 12.50 -3.09 0.30
C VAL A 195 11.34 -2.15 0.64
N ARG A 196 10.59 -2.47 1.71
CA ARG A 196 9.46 -1.67 2.19
C ARG A 196 9.86 -0.57 3.18
N SER A 197 11.14 -0.48 3.52
CA SER A 197 11.66 0.45 4.54
C SER A 197 12.21 1.75 3.95
N HIS A 198 11.91 2.04 2.69
CA HIS A 198 12.37 3.24 1.98
C HIS A 198 11.18 4.09 1.51
N PRO A 199 10.45 4.76 2.42
CA PRO A 199 9.31 5.61 2.06
C PRO A 199 9.69 6.76 1.15
N SER A 200 10.92 7.34 1.27
CA SER A 200 11.40 8.38 0.34
C SER A 200 11.40 7.91 -1.10
N LYS A 201 11.96 6.73 -1.36
CA LYS A 201 12.02 6.14 -2.71
C LYS A 201 10.63 5.79 -3.24
N THR A 202 9.72 5.33 -2.37
CA THR A 202 8.34 5.05 -2.75
C THR A 202 7.62 6.31 -3.19
N VAL A 203 7.70 7.39 -2.38
CA VAL A 203 7.04 8.67 -2.68
C VAL A 203 7.60 9.29 -3.95
N ALA A 204 8.95 9.36 -4.09
CA ALA A 204 9.60 9.87 -5.29
C ALA A 204 9.20 9.10 -6.55
N ARG A 205 9.03 7.76 -6.45
CA ARG A 205 8.60 6.92 -7.57
C ARG A 205 7.17 7.25 -8.00
N TRP A 206 6.22 7.26 -7.09
CA TRP A 206 4.82 7.54 -7.41
C TRP A 206 4.59 8.95 -7.92
N LYS A 207 5.31 9.96 -7.38
CA LYS A 207 5.25 11.36 -7.84
C LYS A 207 5.67 11.56 -9.31
N ARG A 208 6.42 10.63 -9.90
CA ARG A 208 6.79 10.73 -11.33
C ARG A 208 5.62 10.48 -12.26
N TYR A 209 4.61 9.74 -11.82
CA TYR A 209 3.49 9.29 -12.64
C TYR A 209 2.15 9.91 -12.22
N VAL A 210 2.02 10.32 -10.98
CA VAL A 210 0.76 10.84 -10.42
C VAL A 210 0.90 12.34 -10.16
N SER A 211 -0.10 13.13 -10.61
CA SER A 211 -0.07 14.58 -10.41
C SER A 211 -0.13 14.96 -8.92
N PRO A 212 0.39 16.14 -8.54
CA PRO A 212 0.36 16.60 -7.15
C PRO A 212 -1.06 16.70 -6.54
N GLU A 213 -2.08 16.92 -7.36
CA GLU A 213 -3.49 17.01 -6.94
C GLU A 213 -4.07 15.64 -6.62
N GLN A 214 -3.52 14.58 -7.24
CA GLN A 214 -3.99 13.20 -7.11
C GLN A 214 -3.14 12.36 -6.15
N PHE A 215 -2.01 12.88 -5.64
CA PHE A 215 -1.12 12.16 -4.72
C PHE A 215 -1.07 12.86 -3.36
N ARG A 216 -1.30 12.13 -2.27
CA ARG A 216 -1.19 12.63 -0.89
C ARG A 216 -0.41 11.69 0.00
N VAL A 217 0.50 12.27 0.76
CA VAL A 217 1.22 11.60 1.85
C VAL A 217 0.57 12.01 3.17
N TYR A 218 0.26 11.03 4.00
CA TYR A 218 -0.22 11.21 5.37
C TYR A 218 0.73 10.48 6.32
N PHE A 219 0.74 10.87 7.59
CA PHE A 219 1.74 10.37 8.52
C PHE A 219 1.11 9.56 9.65
N PHE A 220 1.76 8.44 9.99
CA PHE A 220 1.37 7.62 11.13
C PHE A 220 1.47 8.38 12.47
N ASP A 221 2.32 9.40 12.52
CA ASP A 221 2.41 10.32 13.64
C ASP A 221 1.08 11.05 13.87
N ASP A 222 0.43 11.54 12.82
CA ASP A 222 -0.88 12.18 12.91
C ASP A 222 -1.97 11.18 13.33
N LEU A 223 -1.85 9.92 12.93
CA LEU A 223 -2.74 8.86 13.41
C LEU A 223 -2.62 8.64 14.93
N LYS A 224 -1.42 8.79 15.48
CA LYS A 224 -1.21 8.68 16.94
C LYS A 224 -1.73 9.92 17.70
N GLU A 225 -1.49 11.11 17.15
CA GLU A 225 -1.74 12.38 17.82
C GLU A 225 -3.18 12.89 17.62
N ASN A 226 -3.68 12.87 16.38
CA ASN A 226 -5.00 13.39 16.04
C ASN A 226 -5.68 12.55 14.94
N PRO A 227 -6.12 11.33 15.23
CA PRO A 227 -6.74 10.44 14.26
C PRO A 227 -8.05 10.99 13.68
N THR A 228 -8.73 11.88 14.38
CA THR A 228 -9.98 12.52 13.90
C THR A 228 -9.68 13.47 12.74
N GLU A 229 -8.68 14.33 12.88
CA GLU A 229 -8.30 15.27 11.83
C GLU A 229 -7.65 14.55 10.65
N LEU A 230 -6.82 13.55 10.91
CA LEU A 230 -6.27 12.71 9.85
C LEU A 230 -7.39 12.06 9.02
N ARG A 231 -8.38 11.46 9.70
CA ARG A 231 -9.56 10.87 9.03
C ARG A 231 -10.29 11.91 8.18
N ARG A 232 -10.57 13.09 8.75
CA ARG A 232 -11.23 14.19 8.07
C ARG A 232 -10.49 14.59 6.79
N SER A 233 -9.18 14.78 6.88
CA SER A 233 -8.33 15.17 5.76
C SER A 233 -8.30 14.10 4.65
N ILE A 234 -8.22 12.82 5.01
CA ILE A 234 -8.26 11.72 4.03
C ILE A 234 -9.63 11.66 3.33
N LEU A 235 -10.74 11.76 4.08
CA LEU A 235 -12.09 11.74 3.50
C LEU A 235 -12.28 12.87 2.49
N LEU A 236 -11.88 14.09 2.84
CA LEU A 236 -11.95 15.26 1.94
C LEU A 236 -11.10 15.02 0.67
N PHE A 237 -9.90 14.54 0.82
CA PHE A 237 -9.05 14.24 -0.34
C PHE A 237 -9.68 13.18 -1.24
N LEU A 238 -10.24 12.13 -0.69
CA LEU A 238 -10.89 11.07 -1.47
C LEU A 238 -12.22 11.49 -2.09
N GLY A 239 -12.88 12.52 -1.55
CA GLY A 239 -14.16 13.04 -2.04
C GLY A 239 -15.37 12.63 -1.20
N GLY A 240 -15.15 12.06 -0.01
CA GLY A 240 -16.20 11.74 0.96
C GLY A 240 -16.52 12.92 1.86
N ASP A 241 -17.73 12.94 2.42
CA ASP A 241 -18.17 13.96 3.38
C ASP A 241 -17.75 13.60 4.80
N PRO A 242 -16.77 14.31 5.41
CA PRO A 242 -16.27 13.98 6.74
C PRO A 242 -17.29 14.18 7.86
N ASN A 243 -18.41 14.87 7.59
CA ASN A 243 -19.46 15.13 8.57
C ASN A 243 -20.47 13.99 8.68
N LYS A 244 -20.50 13.08 7.69
CA LYS A 244 -21.36 11.91 7.76
C LYS A 244 -20.89 10.94 8.83
N ALA A 245 -21.83 10.45 9.63
CA ALA A 245 -21.53 9.49 10.69
C ALA A 245 -21.08 8.16 10.10
N SER A 246 -19.93 7.65 10.55
CA SER A 246 -19.50 6.29 10.27
C SER A 246 -20.09 5.32 11.27
N GLY A 247 -20.68 4.22 10.80
CA GLY A 247 -21.40 3.24 11.61
C GLY A 247 -20.58 2.62 12.76
N GLY A 248 -20.47 3.34 13.90
CA GLY A 248 -19.88 2.84 15.12
C GLY A 248 -18.35 2.76 15.20
N THR A 249 -17.62 3.16 14.16
CA THR A 249 -16.15 3.18 14.19
C THR A 249 -15.64 4.48 14.78
N LYS A 250 -14.92 4.39 15.88
CA LYS A 250 -14.23 5.56 16.46
C LYS A 250 -12.89 5.79 15.75
N PRO A 251 -12.48 7.04 15.52
CA PRO A 251 -11.16 7.35 14.94
C PRO A 251 -9.99 6.73 15.71
N HIS A 252 -10.15 6.52 17.01
CA HIS A 252 -9.14 5.94 17.90
C HIS A 252 -9.13 4.39 17.93
N ASP A 253 -10.02 3.71 17.21
CA ASP A 253 -10.07 2.24 17.25
C ASP A 253 -8.80 1.63 16.68
N ASN A 254 -7.99 1.04 17.55
CA ASN A 254 -6.76 0.34 17.21
C ASN A 254 -6.90 -1.16 17.52
N SER A 255 -7.05 -1.98 16.50
CA SER A 255 -7.16 -3.44 16.64
C SER A 255 -5.86 -4.15 17.08
N ASP A 256 -4.74 -3.43 17.07
CA ASP A 256 -3.43 -3.96 17.48
C ASP A 256 -3.12 -3.70 18.97
N ALA A 257 -4.01 -3.04 19.70
CA ALA A 257 -3.90 -2.88 21.13
C ALA A 257 -3.99 -4.25 21.81
N GLY A 258 -3.03 -4.61 22.66
CA GLY A 258 -3.03 -5.87 23.42
C GLY A 258 -2.38 -7.07 22.72
N ARG A 259 -1.79 -6.93 21.52
CA ARG A 259 -1.02 -8.02 20.91
C ARG A 259 0.41 -8.02 21.44
N ASP A 260 0.96 -9.20 21.66
CA ASP A 260 2.37 -9.37 22.04
C ASP A 260 3.28 -8.75 20.96
N LYS A 261 4.08 -7.78 21.36
CA LYS A 261 5.04 -7.08 20.51
C LYS A 261 6.43 -7.24 21.10
N LEU A 262 7.42 -7.41 20.25
CA LEU A 262 8.81 -7.34 20.67
C LEU A 262 9.08 -5.99 21.33
N ARG A 263 9.80 -5.99 22.45
CA ARG A 263 10.19 -4.76 23.15
C ARG A 263 11.40 -4.15 22.46
N LEU A 264 11.26 -2.93 21.98
CA LEU A 264 12.36 -2.17 21.39
C LEU A 264 13.22 -1.57 22.52
N THR A 265 14.46 -2.07 22.70
CA THR A 265 15.42 -1.53 23.64
C THR A 265 16.10 -0.27 23.08
N ALA A 266 16.68 0.57 23.93
CA ALA A 266 17.38 1.78 23.50
C ALA A 266 18.56 1.44 22.56
N ASN A 267 19.38 0.44 22.93
CA ASN A 267 20.52 -0.01 22.13
C ASN A 267 20.09 -0.45 20.72
N VAL A 268 19.07 -1.28 20.61
CA VAL A 268 18.53 -1.76 19.33
C VAL A 268 17.95 -0.59 18.51
N ARG A 269 17.22 0.30 19.16
CA ARG A 269 16.68 1.51 18.53
C ARG A 269 17.77 2.38 17.91
N ASP A 270 18.83 2.64 18.66
CA ASP A 270 19.96 3.48 18.21
C ASP A 270 20.72 2.80 17.07
N ARG A 271 20.91 1.49 17.13
CA ARG A 271 21.56 0.73 16.06
C ARG A 271 20.73 0.71 14.78
N MET A 272 19.41 0.50 14.88
CA MET A 272 18.48 0.60 13.75
C MET A 272 18.45 2.02 13.17
N ALA A 273 18.46 3.05 14.03
CA ALA A 273 18.46 4.43 13.58
C ALA A 273 19.70 4.76 12.75
N ARG A 274 20.88 4.33 13.16
CA ARG A 274 22.12 4.47 12.36
C ARG A 274 22.02 3.71 11.03
N PHE A 275 21.43 2.53 11.05
CA PHE A 275 21.18 1.77 9.80
C PHE A 275 20.29 2.53 8.82
N PHE A 276 19.27 3.24 9.32
CA PHE A 276 18.33 4.01 8.51
C PHE A 276 18.66 5.51 8.44
N GLU A 277 19.83 5.97 8.89
CA GLU A 277 20.14 7.40 8.96
C GLU A 277 19.94 8.12 7.63
N GLN A 278 20.49 7.56 6.55
CA GLN A 278 20.34 8.13 5.21
C GLN A 278 18.88 8.19 4.75
N GLU A 279 18.11 7.13 5.03
CA GLU A 279 16.70 7.11 4.69
C GLU A 279 15.86 8.07 5.52
N LEU A 280 16.17 8.24 6.82
CA LEU A 280 15.52 9.23 7.69
C LEU A 280 15.73 10.65 7.15
N LYS A 281 16.95 10.98 6.72
CA LYS A 281 17.29 12.26 6.10
C LYS A 281 16.62 12.43 4.74
N ALA A 282 16.63 11.40 3.90
CA ALA A 282 15.95 11.41 2.61
C ALA A 282 14.42 11.60 2.78
N CYS A 283 13.80 10.96 3.77
CA CYS A 283 12.40 11.16 4.09
C CYS A 283 12.10 12.62 4.50
N ALA A 284 12.97 13.24 5.29
CA ALA A 284 12.79 14.63 5.70
C ALA A 284 12.77 15.59 4.51
N LEU A 285 13.56 15.32 3.46
CA LEU A 285 13.63 16.11 2.25
C LEU A 285 12.45 15.80 1.30
N GLU A 286 12.19 14.54 1.02
CA GLU A 286 11.22 14.11 0.01
C GLU A 286 9.77 14.27 0.48
N LEU A 287 9.48 13.90 1.74
CA LEU A 287 8.13 13.91 2.29
C LEU A 287 7.80 15.25 2.99
N GLY A 288 8.81 15.94 3.52
CA GLY A 288 8.59 17.18 4.27
C GLY A 288 7.80 17.00 5.57
N GLU A 289 7.07 18.03 5.99
CA GLU A 289 6.12 18.02 7.12
C GLU A 289 6.64 17.25 8.36
N ARG A 290 5.89 16.22 8.79
CA ARG A 290 6.25 15.38 9.97
C ARG A 290 7.59 14.67 9.80
N ALA A 291 7.94 14.26 8.57
CA ALA A 291 9.18 13.55 8.32
C ALA A 291 10.43 14.39 8.61
N LYS A 292 10.34 15.73 8.57
CA LYS A 292 11.42 16.64 8.96
C LYS A 292 11.87 16.42 10.41
N THR A 293 11.01 15.92 11.27
CA THR A 293 11.32 15.67 12.68
C THR A 293 11.96 14.31 12.93
N TRP A 294 11.89 13.37 11.96
CA TRP A 294 12.34 12.00 12.18
C TRP A 294 13.84 11.86 12.45
N PRO A 295 14.76 12.52 11.72
CA PRO A 295 16.20 12.45 12.02
C PRO A 295 16.52 12.94 13.43
N ALA A 296 15.93 14.05 13.86
CA ALA A 296 16.17 14.64 15.18
C ALA A 296 15.74 13.72 16.34
N ARG A 297 14.76 12.82 16.15
CA ARG A 297 14.35 11.81 17.16
C ARG A 297 15.47 10.86 17.56
N TYR A 298 16.49 10.75 16.70
CA TYR A 298 17.65 9.88 16.85
C TYR A 298 18.95 10.65 16.96
N GLY A 299 18.88 11.97 17.11
CA GLY A 299 20.06 12.84 17.27
C GLY A 299 20.78 13.18 15.96
N PHE A 300 20.18 12.92 14.79
CA PHE A 300 20.78 13.25 13.50
C PHE A 300 20.42 14.67 13.06
N SER A 301 21.42 15.42 12.57
CA SER A 301 21.26 16.76 11.99
C SER A 301 20.96 16.66 10.49
N LEU A 302 20.01 17.49 10.01
CA LEU A 302 19.75 17.66 8.58
C LEU A 302 20.75 18.65 7.93
N LEU A 303 21.30 19.59 8.68
CA LEU A 303 22.16 20.64 8.15
C LEU A 303 23.47 20.09 7.55
N LEU A 304 24.09 19.12 8.20
CA LEU A 304 25.30 18.47 7.68
C LEU A 304 25.02 17.69 6.39
N PHE A 305 23.88 17.05 6.29
CA PHE A 305 23.50 16.29 5.10
C PHE A 305 23.27 17.18 3.87
N LEU A 306 22.69 18.37 4.06
CA LEU A 306 22.51 19.33 2.97
C LEU A 306 23.87 19.89 2.50
N TRP A 307 24.82 20.03 3.41
CA TRP A 307 26.18 20.46 3.07
C TRP A 307 26.90 19.41 2.21
N ASP A 308 26.86 18.14 2.61
CA ASP A 308 27.46 17.03 1.85
C ASP A 308 26.88 16.90 0.43
N MET A 309 25.55 17.12 0.27
CA MET A 309 24.89 17.10 -1.06
C MET A 309 25.30 18.29 -1.94
N VAL A 310 25.63 19.43 -1.35
CA VAL A 310 26.09 20.62 -2.10
C VAL A 310 27.54 20.45 -2.51
N ASP A 311 28.40 19.88 -1.67
CA ASP A 311 29.80 19.60 -1.97
C ASP A 311 29.95 18.57 -3.12
N ASP A 312 29.19 17.46 -3.08
CA ASP A 312 29.15 16.49 -4.18
C ASP A 312 28.65 17.09 -5.51
N SER A 313 27.80 18.12 -5.44
CA SER A 313 27.32 18.83 -6.62
C SER A 313 28.35 19.85 -7.18
N ILE A 314 29.16 20.40 -6.32
CA ILE A 314 30.22 21.38 -6.71
C ILE A 314 31.39 20.66 -7.38
N ASP A 315 31.76 19.47 -6.92
CA ASP A 315 32.80 18.67 -7.59
C ASP A 315 32.43 18.25 -9.01
N LEU A 316 31.15 18.06 -9.30
CA LEU A 316 30.66 17.78 -10.68
C LEU A 316 30.73 19.00 -11.61
N PHE A 317 30.65 20.24 -11.08
CA PHE A 317 30.78 21.45 -11.89
C PHE A 317 32.25 21.81 -12.20
N PHE A 318 33.19 21.48 -11.32
CA PHE A 318 34.61 21.73 -11.55
C PHE A 318 35.29 20.73 -12.51
N TRP A 319 34.67 19.57 -12.75
CA TRP A 319 35.21 18.56 -13.69
C TRP A 319 34.83 18.79 -15.14
N CYS A 320 33.81 19.59 -15.42
CA CYS A 320 33.39 19.88 -16.82
C CYS A 320 34.23 20.98 -17.51
N ASP A 321 34.98 21.80 -16.77
CA ASP A 321 35.78 22.89 -17.34
C ASP A 321 37.25 22.51 -17.68
N TRP A 322 37.64 21.22 -17.49
CA TRP A 322 39.01 20.75 -17.76
C TRP A 322 39.14 19.85 -19.02
N ILE A 323 38.04 19.65 -19.79
CA ILE A 323 38.06 18.91 -21.07
C ILE A 323 37.40 19.77 -22.15
N SER A 324 38.01 20.93 -22.42
CA SER A 324 37.81 21.71 -23.66
C SER A 324 39.13 22.24 -24.16
#